data_a39284228d7ad4f0b196fce32ab09d3c
#
_entry.id   a39284228d7ad4f0b196fce32ab09d3c
#
_cell.length_a   1.000
_cell.length_b   1.000
_cell.length_c   1.000
_cell.angle_alpha   90.00
_cell.angle_beta   90.00
_cell.angle_gamma   90.00
#
_symmetry.space_group_name_H-M   'P 1'
#
loop_
_entity.id
_entity.type
_entity.pdbx_description
1 polymer ?
#
loop_
_entity_poly.entity_id
_entity_poly.type
_entity_poly.pdbx_seq_one_letter_code
_entity_poly.pdbx_strand_id
1 'polypeptide(L)'
;GIIQFGKGVFLGCGTKIEVDHNAKLVLDENNVFTGKTTIVCKNDISFGKNNLISWENLFMDSDGHSISYEGRKNFLGKIKIKDNVWIGCRCTIKKNTFISSNNVIASNTVLSGTYEKEKTIISGNPAKIVKQGVSWSYESPSK
;
A
#
# COMPACT_ATOMS: atom_id res chain seq x y z
N GLY A 1 8.27 9.88 15.59
CA GLY A 1 7.62 8.75 14.88
C GLY A 1 8.22 7.41 15.23
N ILE A 2 7.49 6.37 14.88
CA ILE A 2 7.92 4.99 15.13
C ILE A 2 7.94 4.26 13.80
N ILE A 3 9.05 3.55 13.52
CA ILE A 3 9.16 2.64 12.41
C ILE A 3 9.48 1.26 12.97
N GLN A 4 8.65 0.26 12.64
CA GLN A 4 8.86 -1.11 13.05
C GLN A 4 9.04 -2.00 11.82
N PHE A 5 10.12 -2.74 11.78
CA PHE A 5 10.40 -3.72 10.73
C PHE A 5 10.36 -5.13 11.30
N GLY A 6 9.59 -5.99 10.67
CA GLY A 6 9.64 -7.42 10.92
C GLY A 6 10.88 -8.06 10.28
N LYS A 7 11.08 -9.32 10.60
CA LYS A 7 12.18 -10.12 10.04
C LYS A 7 12.00 -10.27 8.52
N GLY A 8 13.09 -10.20 7.77
CA GLY A 8 13.08 -10.47 6.33
C GLY A 8 12.51 -9.35 5.46
N VAL A 9 12.34 -8.16 5.99
CA VAL A 9 11.94 -6.99 5.20
C VAL A 9 13.09 -6.59 4.28
N PHE A 10 12.80 -6.43 2.99
CA PHE A 10 13.73 -5.99 1.97
C PHE A 10 13.29 -4.64 1.40
N LEU A 11 14.16 -3.66 1.43
CA LEU A 11 13.93 -2.33 0.86
C LEU A 11 14.90 -2.12 -0.29
N GLY A 12 14.38 -2.20 -1.51
CA GLY A 12 15.18 -2.03 -2.72
C GLY A 12 15.69 -0.61 -2.90
N CYS A 13 16.62 -0.46 -3.82
CA CYS A 13 17.30 0.80 -4.11
C CYS A 13 16.29 1.92 -4.44
N GLY A 14 16.50 3.09 -3.87
CA GLY A 14 15.66 4.27 -4.11
C GLY A 14 14.36 4.29 -3.30
N THR A 15 14.14 3.34 -2.41
CA THR A 15 13.02 3.39 -1.48
C THR A 15 13.21 4.55 -0.50
N LYS A 16 12.19 5.39 -0.38
CA LYS A 16 12.17 6.55 0.52
C LYS A 16 11.09 6.39 1.56
N ILE A 17 11.44 6.60 2.82
CA ILE A 17 10.51 6.50 3.93
C ILE A 17 10.59 7.80 4.73
N GLU A 18 9.46 8.45 4.87
CA GLU A 18 9.28 9.64 5.71
C GLU A 18 8.18 9.33 6.72
N VAL A 19 8.51 9.45 8.01
CA VAL A 19 7.55 9.21 9.09
C VAL A 19 7.55 10.42 10.02
N ASP A 20 6.40 11.05 10.17
CA ASP A 20 6.21 12.20 11.02
C ASP A 20 6.38 11.84 12.51
N HIS A 21 6.62 12.85 13.36
CA HIS A 21 6.99 12.60 14.74
C HIS A 21 5.90 11.91 15.58
N ASN A 22 4.63 12.05 15.23
CA ASN A 22 3.52 11.35 15.89
C ASN A 22 2.94 10.20 15.05
N ALA A 23 3.65 9.78 14.02
CA ALA A 23 3.18 8.75 13.11
C ALA A 23 3.80 7.39 13.41
N LYS A 24 3.16 6.33 12.89
CA LYS A 24 3.64 4.96 13.04
C LYS A 24 3.60 4.24 11.70
N LEU A 25 4.75 3.71 11.29
CA LEU A 25 4.88 2.82 10.14
C LEU A 25 5.27 1.43 10.61
N VAL A 26 4.50 0.42 10.21
CA VAL A 26 4.81 -0.99 10.49
C VAL A 26 4.94 -1.75 9.18
N LEU A 27 6.09 -2.37 8.97
CA LEU A 27 6.32 -3.35 7.91
C LEU A 27 6.56 -4.69 8.60
N ASP A 28 5.57 -5.56 8.59
CA ASP A 28 5.69 -6.88 9.22
C ASP A 28 6.62 -7.78 8.39
N GLU A 29 6.73 -9.04 8.74
CA GLU A 29 7.73 -9.96 8.20
C GLU A 29 7.63 -10.12 6.67
N ASN A 30 8.80 -10.29 6.04
CA ASN A 30 8.96 -10.69 4.65
C ASN A 30 8.27 -9.77 3.62
N ASN A 31 8.13 -8.49 3.93
CA ASN A 31 7.72 -7.51 2.93
C ASN A 31 8.90 -7.19 2.01
N VAL A 32 8.64 -7.21 0.70
CA VAL A 32 9.65 -6.90 -0.32
C VAL A 32 9.20 -5.68 -1.10
N PHE A 33 10.02 -4.64 -1.05
CA PHE A 33 9.88 -3.44 -1.87
C PHE A 33 10.98 -3.48 -2.92
N THR A 34 10.62 -3.69 -4.18
CA THR A 34 11.63 -3.89 -5.23
C THR A 34 12.47 -2.66 -5.51
N GLY A 35 11.90 -1.47 -5.40
CA GLY A 35 12.67 -0.24 -5.48
C GLY A 35 11.85 0.99 -5.79
N LYS A 36 12.43 2.16 -5.50
CA LYS A 36 11.87 3.48 -5.83
C LYS A 36 10.46 3.72 -5.31
N THR A 37 10.05 3.04 -4.26
CA THR A 37 8.78 3.30 -3.58
C THR A 37 8.98 4.42 -2.57
N THR A 38 7.99 5.30 -2.48
CA THR A 38 7.96 6.37 -1.48
C THR A 38 6.83 6.12 -0.51
N ILE A 39 7.13 6.14 0.78
CA ILE A 39 6.15 6.03 1.86
C ILE A 39 6.20 7.33 2.66
N VAL A 40 5.08 8.07 2.65
CA VAL A 40 4.92 9.28 3.45
C VAL A 40 3.86 9.00 4.52
N CYS A 41 4.33 8.75 5.73
CA CYS A 41 3.49 8.37 6.86
C CYS A 41 3.34 9.56 7.81
N LYS A 42 2.17 10.16 7.82
CA LYS A 42 1.82 11.28 8.70
C LYS A 42 0.99 10.84 9.90
N ASN A 43 0.42 9.63 9.86
CA ASN A 43 -0.43 9.08 10.90
C ASN A 43 -0.15 7.59 11.14
N ASP A 44 -0.66 6.71 10.28
CA ASP A 44 -0.61 5.26 10.52
C ASP A 44 -0.62 4.50 9.20
N ILE A 45 0.48 3.84 8.87
CA ILE A 45 0.59 2.97 7.72
C ILE A 45 1.11 1.61 8.20
N SER A 46 0.39 0.54 7.86
CA SER A 46 0.80 -0.80 8.22
C SER A 46 0.69 -1.78 7.05
N PHE A 47 1.70 -2.61 6.95
CA PHE A 47 1.75 -3.74 6.03
C PHE A 47 1.81 -5.01 6.87
N GLY A 48 0.95 -5.97 6.56
CA GLY A 48 1.03 -7.32 7.11
C GLY A 48 2.23 -8.06 6.54
N LYS A 49 2.14 -9.39 6.45
CA LYS A 49 3.26 -10.25 6.07
C LYS A 49 3.26 -10.60 4.58
N ASN A 50 4.44 -10.87 4.04
CA ASN A 50 4.62 -11.51 2.72
C ASN A 50 4.04 -10.68 1.56
N ASN A 51 4.10 -9.38 1.63
CA ASN A 51 3.67 -8.52 0.53
C ASN A 51 4.81 -8.26 -0.45
N LEU A 52 4.47 -8.12 -1.72
CA LEU A 52 5.39 -7.74 -2.78
C LEU A 52 4.95 -6.39 -3.34
N ILE A 53 5.79 -5.40 -3.20
CA ILE A 53 5.55 -4.05 -3.68
C ILE A 53 6.52 -3.80 -4.83
N SER A 54 6.01 -3.69 -6.04
CA SER A 54 6.81 -3.46 -7.23
C SER A 54 7.39 -2.03 -7.25
N TRP A 55 7.86 -1.55 -8.39
CA TRP A 55 8.60 -0.28 -8.46
C TRP A 55 7.69 0.95 -8.45
N GLU A 56 8.23 2.05 -7.93
CA GLU A 56 7.70 3.39 -8.13
C GLU A 56 6.29 3.61 -7.54
N ASN A 57 5.99 2.97 -6.43
CA ASN A 57 4.72 3.17 -5.74
C ASN A 57 4.79 4.37 -4.78
N LEU A 58 3.63 4.98 -4.51
CA LEU A 58 3.48 6.03 -3.52
C LEU A 58 2.39 5.63 -2.51
N PHE A 59 2.76 5.62 -1.23
CA PHE A 59 1.85 5.44 -0.11
C PHE A 59 1.80 6.74 0.68
N MET A 60 0.60 7.30 0.86
CA MET A 60 0.42 8.58 1.55
C MET A 60 -0.87 8.58 2.34
N ASP A 61 -0.79 8.64 3.66
CA ASP A 61 -1.96 8.62 4.54
C ASP A 61 -2.50 10.02 4.89
N SER A 62 -2.04 11.02 4.19
CA SER A 62 -2.45 12.42 4.37
C SER A 62 -2.46 13.13 3.02
N ASP A 63 -3.31 14.15 2.89
CA ASP A 63 -3.25 15.05 1.73
C ASP A 63 -2.09 16.05 1.82
N GLY A 64 -1.38 16.09 2.94
CA GLY A 64 -0.28 17.02 3.17
C GLY A 64 -0.73 18.44 3.55
N HIS A 65 -1.82 18.90 2.99
CA HIS A 65 -2.36 20.24 3.16
C HIS A 65 -3.86 20.21 3.42
N SER A 66 -4.37 21.27 4.04
CA SER A 66 -5.81 21.41 4.30
C SER A 66 -6.54 21.90 3.06
N ILE A 67 -7.64 21.23 2.75
CA ILE A 67 -8.58 21.65 1.71
C ILE A 67 -9.90 21.94 2.41
N SER A 68 -10.44 23.15 2.20
CA SER A 68 -11.67 23.58 2.86
C SER A 68 -12.80 23.81 1.86
N TYR A 69 -13.93 23.18 2.09
CA TYR A 69 -15.20 23.48 1.44
C TYR A 69 -16.34 23.00 2.36
N GLU A 70 -17.55 23.43 2.10
CA GLU A 70 -18.71 23.06 2.94
C GLU A 70 -18.87 21.54 3.02
N GLY A 71 -18.99 21.03 4.25
CA GLY A 71 -19.12 19.60 4.53
C GLY A 71 -17.80 18.82 4.56
N ARG A 72 -16.69 19.45 4.19
CA ARG A 72 -15.38 18.79 4.24
C ARG A 72 -14.80 18.78 5.66
N LYS A 73 -14.36 17.60 6.06
CA LYS A 73 -13.54 17.42 7.26
C LYS A 73 -12.12 17.08 6.87
N ASN A 74 -11.17 17.90 7.29
CA ASN A 74 -9.76 17.57 7.14
C ASN A 74 -9.33 16.64 8.28
N PHE A 75 -8.77 15.49 7.92
CA PHE A 75 -8.29 14.52 8.91
C PHE A 75 -7.13 13.73 8.33
N LEU A 76 -6.32 13.20 9.22
CA LEU A 76 -5.33 12.20 8.87
C LEU A 76 -6.05 10.87 8.64
N GLY A 77 -5.62 10.16 7.64
CA GLY A 77 -6.15 8.83 7.35
C GLY A 77 -5.24 7.72 7.85
N LYS A 78 -5.57 6.51 7.42
CA LYS A 78 -4.75 5.33 7.65
C LYS A 78 -4.64 4.54 6.36
N ILE A 79 -3.56 3.77 6.26
CA ILE A 79 -3.41 2.78 5.19
C ILE A 79 -3.10 1.44 5.86
N LYS A 80 -3.90 0.44 5.56
CA LYS A 80 -3.68 -0.91 6.06
C LYS A 80 -3.70 -1.91 4.92
N ILE A 81 -2.56 -2.55 4.70
CA ILE A 81 -2.39 -3.64 3.75
C ILE A 81 -2.23 -4.92 4.57
N LYS A 82 -3.03 -5.93 4.30
CA LYS A 82 -2.97 -7.19 5.02
C LYS A 82 -1.83 -8.07 4.48
N ASP A 83 -2.02 -9.37 4.42
CA ASP A 83 -0.96 -10.31 4.08
C ASP A 83 -1.04 -10.75 2.61
N ASN A 84 0.11 -11.11 2.04
CA ASN A 84 0.19 -11.72 0.72
C ASN A 84 -0.52 -10.89 -0.37
N VAL A 85 -0.25 -9.60 -0.38
CA VAL A 85 -0.74 -8.66 -1.40
C VAL A 85 0.41 -8.32 -2.35
N TRP A 86 0.13 -8.41 -3.64
CA TRP A 86 1.05 -7.95 -4.66
C TRP A 86 0.56 -6.61 -5.23
N ILE A 87 1.36 -5.59 -5.10
CA ILE A 87 1.09 -4.27 -5.67
C ILE A 87 2.01 -4.07 -6.87
N GLY A 88 1.43 -3.84 -8.04
CA GLY A 88 2.16 -3.59 -9.28
C GLY A 88 2.92 -2.26 -9.24
N CYS A 89 3.37 -1.79 -10.38
CA CYS A 89 4.20 -0.59 -10.47
C CYS A 89 3.36 0.70 -10.52
N ARG A 90 3.92 1.78 -10.03
CA ARG A 90 3.36 3.14 -10.17
C ARG A 90 1.91 3.26 -9.71
N CYS A 91 1.60 2.61 -8.60
CA CYS A 91 0.32 2.79 -7.92
C CYS A 91 0.40 3.95 -6.94
N THR A 92 -0.73 4.60 -6.70
CA THR A 92 -0.89 5.61 -5.67
C THR A 92 -1.89 5.09 -4.64
N ILE A 93 -1.43 4.86 -3.43
CA ILE A 93 -2.24 4.35 -2.33
C ILE A 93 -2.45 5.50 -1.36
N LYS A 94 -3.69 5.95 -1.26
CA LYS A 94 -4.07 7.15 -0.51
C LYS A 94 -4.62 6.81 0.87
N LYS A 95 -4.82 7.84 1.68
CA LYS A 95 -5.43 7.72 3.00
C LYS A 95 -6.77 6.98 2.93
N ASN A 96 -7.13 6.33 4.02
CA ASN A 96 -8.37 5.55 4.16
C ASN A 96 -8.42 4.34 3.22
N THR A 97 -7.28 3.73 2.97
CA THR A 97 -7.19 2.51 2.19
C THR A 97 -7.02 1.30 3.11
N PHE A 98 -7.87 0.29 2.91
CA PHE A 98 -7.74 -1.04 3.49
C PHE A 98 -7.73 -2.06 2.36
N ILE A 99 -6.71 -2.90 2.31
CA ILE A 99 -6.61 -4.00 1.34
C ILE A 99 -6.49 -5.30 2.12
N SER A 100 -7.45 -6.20 1.92
CA SER A 100 -7.48 -7.52 2.51
C SER A 100 -6.39 -8.41 1.92
N SER A 101 -6.17 -9.57 2.53
CA SER A 101 -5.11 -10.51 2.14
C SER A 101 -5.36 -11.12 0.75
N ASN A 102 -4.30 -11.64 0.13
CA ASN A 102 -4.35 -12.42 -1.11
C ASN A 102 -4.90 -11.66 -2.32
N ASN A 103 -4.67 -10.37 -2.40
CA ASN A 103 -5.10 -9.53 -3.52
C ASN A 103 -3.94 -9.10 -4.39
N VAL A 104 -4.25 -8.77 -5.63
CA VAL A 104 -3.34 -8.18 -6.60
C VAL A 104 -3.84 -6.80 -6.98
N ILE A 105 -2.96 -5.82 -6.90
CA ILE A 105 -3.23 -4.45 -7.35
C ILE A 105 -2.48 -4.26 -8.66
N ALA A 106 -3.21 -4.03 -9.74
CA ALA A 106 -2.59 -3.83 -11.05
C ALA A 106 -1.78 -2.54 -11.10
N SER A 107 -0.81 -2.47 -11.99
CA SER A 107 0.01 -1.26 -12.18
C SER A 107 -0.85 -0.05 -12.54
N ASN A 108 -0.39 1.13 -12.17
CA ASN A 108 -1.05 2.42 -12.42
C ASN A 108 -2.44 2.55 -11.77
N THR A 109 -2.66 1.86 -10.68
CA THR A 109 -3.92 1.93 -9.93
C THR A 109 -3.84 3.04 -8.89
N VAL A 110 -4.95 3.77 -8.73
CA VAL A 110 -5.12 4.76 -7.66
C VAL A 110 -6.15 4.24 -6.68
N LEU A 111 -5.71 3.97 -5.44
CA LEU A 111 -6.50 3.32 -4.40
C LEU A 111 -6.89 4.28 -3.30
N SER A 112 -8.18 4.24 -2.94
CA SER A 112 -8.74 4.82 -1.73
C SER A 112 -10.00 4.03 -1.38
N GLY A 113 -10.19 3.71 -0.10
CA GLY A 113 -11.35 2.95 0.36
C GLY A 113 -11.04 1.53 0.80
N THR A 114 -12.08 0.77 1.07
CA THR A 114 -11.98 -0.55 1.70
C THR A 114 -12.23 -1.66 0.69
N TYR A 115 -11.28 -2.57 0.58
CA TYR A 115 -11.33 -3.75 -0.30
C TYR A 115 -11.20 -5.00 0.56
N GLU A 116 -12.33 -5.48 1.08
CA GLU A 116 -12.36 -6.62 2.01
C GLU A 116 -12.31 -7.97 1.33
N LYS A 117 -12.72 -8.05 0.07
CA LYS A 117 -12.73 -9.32 -0.65
C LYS A 117 -11.32 -9.76 -0.96
N GLU A 118 -11.05 -11.05 -0.71
CA GLU A 118 -9.76 -11.67 -1.03
C GLU A 118 -9.77 -12.31 -2.42
N LYS A 119 -8.59 -12.62 -2.93
CA LYS A 119 -8.37 -13.30 -4.21
C LYS A 119 -8.96 -12.53 -5.40
N THR A 120 -8.70 -11.24 -5.42
CA THR A 120 -9.16 -10.36 -6.49
C THR A 120 -8.00 -9.64 -7.16
N ILE A 121 -8.24 -9.17 -8.38
CA ILE A 121 -7.40 -8.14 -9.02
C ILE A 121 -8.18 -6.84 -8.95
N ILE A 122 -7.53 -5.83 -8.41
CA ILE A 122 -8.06 -4.47 -8.28
C ILE A 122 -7.27 -3.59 -9.24
N SER A 123 -7.96 -2.79 -10.05
CA SER A 123 -7.31 -2.02 -11.13
C SER A 123 -8.04 -0.71 -11.42
N GLY A 124 -7.28 0.28 -11.82
CA GLY A 124 -7.78 1.50 -12.42
C GLY A 124 -7.78 2.73 -11.52
N ASN A 125 -8.38 3.79 -12.03
CA ASN A 125 -8.60 5.05 -11.31
C ASN A 125 -9.97 5.63 -11.76
N PRO A 126 -11.02 5.56 -10.91
CA PRO A 126 -11.03 4.94 -9.59
C PRO A 126 -10.86 3.40 -9.66
N ALA A 127 -10.22 2.85 -8.65
CA ALA A 127 -9.93 1.44 -8.59
C ALA A 127 -11.19 0.58 -8.39
N LYS A 128 -11.26 -0.54 -9.11
CA LYS A 128 -12.37 -1.49 -9.05
C LYS A 128 -11.83 -2.92 -9.10
N ILE A 129 -12.60 -3.86 -8.54
CA ILE A 129 -12.34 -5.29 -8.72
C ILE A 129 -12.64 -5.64 -10.17
N VAL A 130 -11.63 -6.14 -10.90
CA VAL A 130 -11.77 -6.52 -12.31
C VAL A 130 -11.71 -8.03 -12.53
N LYS A 131 -11.24 -8.79 -11.56
CA LYS A 131 -11.19 -10.25 -11.61
C LYS A 131 -11.33 -10.82 -10.20
N GLN A 132 -12.00 -11.97 -10.08
CA GLN A 132 -12.16 -12.71 -8.84
C GLN A 132 -11.63 -14.13 -8.97
N GLY A 133 -11.34 -14.77 -7.84
CA GLY A 133 -10.84 -16.14 -7.82
C GLY A 133 -9.41 -16.27 -8.31
N VAL A 134 -8.58 -15.23 -8.11
CA VAL A 134 -7.18 -15.26 -8.50
C VAL A 134 -6.29 -15.69 -7.34
N SER A 135 -5.13 -16.22 -7.70
CA SER A 135 -4.02 -16.41 -6.78
C SER A 135 -2.75 -15.91 -7.43
N TRP A 136 -1.79 -15.50 -6.62
CA TRP A 136 -0.47 -15.12 -7.10
C TRP A 136 0.60 -15.74 -6.23
N SER A 137 1.78 -15.91 -6.78
CA SER A 137 2.94 -16.35 -6.03
C SER A 137 4.16 -15.53 -6.40
N TYR A 138 5.13 -15.51 -5.52
CA TYR A 138 6.40 -14.81 -5.73
C TYR A 138 7.23 -15.40 -6.86
N GLU A 139 6.97 -16.65 -7.22
CA GLU A 139 7.70 -17.37 -8.27
C GLU A 139 7.39 -16.80 -9.65
N SER A 140 8.42 -16.74 -10.49
CA SER A 140 8.24 -16.33 -11.89
C SER A 140 7.42 -17.37 -12.66
N PRO A 141 6.60 -16.93 -13.66
CA PRO A 141 5.86 -17.86 -14.49
C PRO A 141 6.78 -18.83 -15.23
N SER A 142 6.30 -20.04 -15.43
CA SER A 142 6.97 -21.01 -16.29
C SER A 142 6.92 -20.58 -17.76
N LYS A 143 7.97 -20.84 -18.51
CA LYS A 143 8.02 -20.60 -19.95
C LYS A 143 7.29 -21.70 -20.72
#